data_076915206324e03626d49c1d1ee74e2c
#
_entry.id   076915206324e03626d49c1d1ee74e2c
#
_cell.length_a   1.000
_cell.length_b   1.000
_cell.length_c   1.000
_cell.angle_alpha   90.00
_cell.angle_beta   90.00
_cell.angle_gamma   90.00
#
_symmetry.space_group_name_H-M   'P 1'
#
loop_
_entity.id
_entity.type
_entity.pdbx_description
1 polymer ?
#
loop_
_entity_poly.entity_id
_entity_poly.type
_entity_poly.pdbx_seq_one_letter_code
_entity_poly.pdbx_strand_id
1 'polypeptide(L)'
;MIGLSRRHVLAGSAGALAIAAFGAAPAQAANNAQDLIKAFTGGKPATEAKVKLDLPEIAENGNTVPMTVTVESPMTEASHVTEVLVLADGNPNAGVATFHFSPASGVAEANTRIRLATTQNIIAVAKMNDGSFVTASKQVKVTIGGCGG
;
A
#
# COMPACT_ATOMS: atom_id res chain seq x y z
N MET A 1 63.28 30.00 -25.14
CA MET A 1 62.91 28.69 -24.58
C MET A 1 62.64 28.85 -23.12
N ILE A 2 61.39 28.82 -22.73
CA ILE A 2 61.00 28.85 -21.34
C ILE A 2 60.97 27.42 -20.84
N GLY A 3 61.97 27.04 -20.01
CA GLY A 3 62.03 25.71 -19.41
C GLY A 3 60.95 25.56 -18.35
N LEU A 4 59.94 24.77 -18.62
CA LEU A 4 58.94 24.37 -17.62
C LEU A 4 59.61 23.40 -16.65
N SER A 5 59.98 23.90 -15.48
CA SER A 5 60.47 23.08 -14.40
C SER A 5 59.40 22.20 -13.85
N ARG A 6 59.73 20.90 -13.62
CA ARG A 6 58.80 19.88 -13.04
C ARG A 6 58.24 20.24 -11.64
N ARG A 7 58.72 21.34 -11.05
CA ARG A 7 58.26 21.82 -9.74
C ARG A 7 56.96 22.65 -9.78
N HIS A 8 56.53 23.09 -10.98
CA HIS A 8 55.35 23.93 -11.10
C HIS A 8 54.06 23.12 -11.41
N VAL A 9 54.20 21.81 -11.60
CA VAL A 9 53.03 20.91 -11.89
C VAL A 9 52.36 20.41 -10.60
N LEU A 10 53.00 20.57 -9.45
CA LEU A 10 52.48 20.04 -8.17
C LEU A 10 51.70 21.06 -7.31
N ALA A 11 51.56 22.29 -7.78
CA ALA A 11 50.92 23.37 -7.02
C ALA A 11 49.48 23.68 -7.46
N GLY A 12 48.85 22.85 -8.26
CA GLY A 12 47.54 23.11 -8.88
C GLY A 12 46.43 22.10 -8.64
N SER A 13 46.53 21.25 -7.62
CA SER A 13 45.45 20.25 -7.37
C SER A 13 45.04 20.17 -5.90
N ALA A 14 44.66 21.31 -5.30
CA ALA A 14 43.84 21.32 -4.11
C ALA A 14 42.39 21.60 -4.56
N GLY A 15 41.89 20.80 -5.48
CA GLY A 15 40.46 20.68 -5.76
C GLY A 15 39.84 19.86 -4.66
N ALA A 16 39.17 20.49 -3.72
CA ALA A 16 38.33 19.81 -2.75
C ALA A 16 37.21 19.06 -3.49
N LEU A 17 37.38 17.75 -3.66
CA LEU A 17 36.31 16.85 -3.96
C LEU A 17 35.42 16.76 -2.71
N ALA A 18 34.48 17.70 -2.58
CA ALA A 18 33.32 17.50 -1.72
C ALA A 18 32.48 16.38 -2.33
N ILE A 19 32.78 15.15 -1.97
CA ILE A 19 31.87 14.02 -2.17
C ILE A 19 30.72 14.29 -1.23
N ALA A 20 29.67 14.95 -1.72
CA ALA A 20 28.38 14.93 -1.09
C ALA A 20 27.93 13.47 -1.13
N ALA A 21 28.15 12.75 -0.03
CA ALA A 21 27.49 11.49 0.20
C ALA A 21 25.99 11.77 0.33
N PHE A 22 25.32 11.86 -0.80
CA PHE A 22 23.89 11.68 -0.82
C PHE A 22 23.67 10.23 -0.36
N GLY A 23 23.34 10.08 0.93
CA GLY A 23 22.81 8.84 1.43
C GLY A 23 21.56 8.55 0.59
N ALA A 24 21.72 7.69 -0.40
CA ALA A 24 20.57 7.10 -1.08
C ALA A 24 19.82 6.32 -0.01
N ALA A 25 18.77 6.90 0.55
CA ALA A 25 17.78 6.12 1.26
C ALA A 25 17.36 4.99 0.29
N PRO A 26 17.28 3.73 0.75
CA PRO A 26 16.81 2.66 -0.12
C PRO A 26 15.43 3.09 -0.61
N ALA A 27 15.32 3.37 -1.90
CA ALA A 27 14.04 3.56 -2.55
C ALA A 27 13.33 2.21 -2.45
N GLN A 28 12.47 2.06 -1.46
CA GLN A 28 11.50 0.97 -1.49
C GLN A 28 10.67 1.23 -2.74
N ALA A 29 10.75 0.31 -3.69
CA ALA A 29 9.90 0.37 -4.85
C ALA A 29 8.46 0.36 -4.35
N ALA A 30 7.80 1.52 -4.45
CA ALA A 30 6.38 1.61 -4.15
C ALA A 30 5.66 0.63 -5.07
N ASN A 31 4.87 -0.28 -4.49
CA ASN A 31 4.05 -1.15 -5.30
C ASN A 31 2.90 -0.35 -5.96
N ASN A 32 2.10 -1.01 -6.76
CA ASN A 32 1.03 -0.37 -7.55
C ASN A 32 -0.25 -0.04 -6.74
N ALA A 33 -0.20 0.00 -5.41
CA ALA A 33 -1.39 0.23 -4.56
C ALA A 33 -2.12 1.53 -4.91
N GLN A 34 -1.40 2.63 -5.05
CA GLN A 34 -2.00 3.93 -5.36
C GLN A 34 -2.63 3.96 -6.76
N ASP A 35 -2.01 3.30 -7.72
CA ASP A 35 -2.54 3.20 -9.08
C ASP A 35 -3.84 2.39 -9.10
N LEU A 36 -3.92 1.30 -8.34
CA LEU A 36 -5.11 0.49 -8.19
C LEU A 36 -6.24 1.25 -7.49
N ILE A 37 -5.94 2.00 -6.43
CA ILE A 37 -6.91 2.87 -5.77
C ILE A 37 -7.46 3.91 -6.75
N LYS A 38 -6.58 4.59 -7.47
CA LYS A 38 -6.97 5.60 -8.45
C LYS A 38 -7.82 5.02 -9.58
N ALA A 39 -7.46 3.85 -10.08
CA ALA A 39 -8.26 3.14 -11.09
C ALA A 39 -9.64 2.75 -10.56
N PHE A 40 -9.70 2.26 -9.32
CA PHE A 40 -10.95 1.84 -8.68
C PHE A 40 -11.88 3.02 -8.37
N THR A 41 -11.33 4.12 -7.87
CA THR A 41 -12.11 5.31 -7.49
C THR A 41 -12.36 6.28 -8.66
N GLY A 42 -11.67 6.10 -9.79
CA GLY A 42 -11.69 7.06 -10.88
C GLY A 42 -11.08 8.42 -10.51
N GLY A 43 -10.21 8.45 -9.50
CA GLY A 43 -9.61 9.67 -8.97
C GLY A 43 -10.49 10.43 -7.95
N LYS A 44 -11.64 9.88 -7.59
CA LYS A 44 -12.51 10.48 -6.55
C LYS A 44 -11.93 10.24 -5.16
N PRO A 45 -12.10 11.17 -4.21
CA PRO A 45 -11.66 10.99 -2.85
C PRO A 45 -12.47 9.89 -2.14
N ALA A 46 -11.80 9.13 -1.27
CA ALA A 46 -12.43 8.18 -0.37
C ALA A 46 -12.41 8.74 1.06
N THR A 47 -13.54 8.64 1.74
CA THR A 47 -13.67 9.10 3.13
C THR A 47 -13.32 7.98 4.10
N GLU A 48 -12.49 8.25 5.09
CA GLU A 48 -12.22 7.30 6.18
C GLU A 48 -13.44 7.17 7.08
N ALA A 49 -14.33 6.27 6.74
CA ALA A 49 -15.55 6.00 7.49
C ALA A 49 -16.14 4.65 7.10
N LYS A 50 -16.99 4.10 7.96
CA LYS A 50 -17.86 2.94 7.68
C LYS A 50 -17.16 1.62 7.34
N VAL A 51 -15.86 1.60 7.12
CA VAL A 51 -15.10 0.39 6.83
C VAL A 51 -14.39 -0.07 8.08
N LYS A 52 -14.55 -1.33 8.43
CA LYS A 52 -13.84 -1.99 9.53
C LYS A 52 -12.97 -3.10 8.96
N LEU A 53 -11.69 -3.07 9.30
CA LEU A 53 -10.73 -4.12 9.02
C LEU A 53 -10.39 -4.84 10.31
N ASP A 54 -10.77 -6.10 10.40
CA ASP A 54 -10.38 -6.98 11.48
C ASP A 54 -9.20 -7.84 11.03
N LEU A 55 -8.04 -7.53 11.58
CA LEU A 55 -6.75 -8.14 11.30
C LEU A 55 -5.96 -8.20 12.61
N PRO A 56 -5.12 -9.22 12.81
CA PRO A 56 -4.20 -9.23 13.95
C PRO A 56 -3.21 -8.06 13.83
N GLU A 57 -2.86 -7.46 14.95
CA GLU A 57 -1.81 -6.42 14.98
C GLU A 57 -0.44 -7.01 14.65
N ILE A 58 -0.22 -8.26 15.04
CA ILE A 58 1.00 -9.02 14.78
C ILE A 58 0.62 -10.35 14.14
N ALA A 59 1.09 -10.56 12.92
CA ALA A 59 1.02 -11.85 12.23
C ALA A 59 2.38 -12.56 12.38
N GLU A 60 2.39 -13.64 13.15
CA GLU A 60 3.61 -14.45 13.34
C GLU A 60 4.02 -15.16 12.04
N ASN A 61 3.04 -15.50 11.21
CA ASN A 61 3.25 -16.15 9.92
C ASN A 61 2.45 -15.40 8.83
N GLY A 62 3.16 -14.71 7.95
CA GLY A 62 2.59 -13.96 6.84
C GLY A 62 1.99 -14.82 5.72
N ASN A 63 2.18 -16.14 5.70
CA ASN A 63 1.59 -17.01 4.68
C ASN A 63 0.08 -17.14 4.80
N THR A 64 -0.47 -16.96 6.00
CA THR A 64 -1.89 -17.15 6.26
C THR A 64 -2.35 -16.23 7.37
N VAL A 65 -2.78 -15.05 7.00
CA VAL A 65 -3.27 -14.01 7.93
C VAL A 65 -4.78 -13.90 7.79
N PRO A 66 -5.54 -14.14 8.86
CA PRO A 66 -6.99 -14.00 8.82
C PRO A 66 -7.37 -12.52 8.66
N MET A 67 -8.34 -12.25 7.84
CA MET A 67 -8.86 -10.91 7.59
C MET A 67 -10.38 -10.95 7.46
N THR A 68 -11.05 -10.04 8.14
CA THR A 68 -12.45 -9.71 7.91
C THR A 68 -12.56 -8.25 7.52
N VAL A 69 -13.24 -7.96 6.43
CA VAL A 69 -13.62 -6.61 6.05
C VAL A 69 -15.13 -6.47 6.16
N THR A 70 -15.57 -5.43 6.86
CA THR A 70 -16.99 -5.11 7.03
C THR A 70 -17.23 -3.66 6.65
N VAL A 71 -18.27 -3.38 5.90
CA VAL A 71 -18.70 -2.02 5.58
C VAL A 71 -20.08 -1.77 6.15
N GLU A 72 -20.21 -0.74 6.96
CA GLU A 72 -21.50 -0.34 7.51
C GLU A 72 -22.42 0.19 6.41
N SER A 73 -23.49 -0.51 6.17
CA SER A 73 -24.51 -0.16 5.19
C SER A 73 -25.82 -0.89 5.51
N PRO A 74 -26.99 -0.25 5.31
CA PRO A 74 -28.27 -0.93 5.47
C PRO A 74 -28.52 -2.03 4.44
N MET A 75 -27.74 -2.09 3.37
CA MET A 75 -27.84 -3.09 2.29
C MET A 75 -29.25 -3.16 1.71
N THR A 76 -29.80 -1.99 1.41
CA THR A 76 -31.09 -1.83 0.71
C THR A 76 -30.87 -1.44 -0.74
N GLU A 77 -31.92 -1.50 -1.55
CA GLU A 77 -31.84 -0.99 -2.94
C GLU A 77 -31.43 0.49 -3.00
N ALA A 78 -31.85 1.29 -2.02
CA ALA A 78 -31.54 2.70 -1.95
C ALA A 78 -30.12 2.99 -1.48
N SER A 79 -29.57 2.13 -0.61
CA SER A 79 -28.23 2.33 -0.03
C SER A 79 -27.55 1.00 0.24
N HIS A 80 -26.53 0.68 -0.53
CA HIS A 80 -25.75 -0.54 -0.39
C HIS A 80 -24.32 -0.38 -0.89
N VAL A 81 -23.47 -1.30 -0.47
CA VAL A 81 -22.11 -1.47 -1.00
C VAL A 81 -22.15 -2.31 -2.25
N THR A 82 -21.44 -1.90 -3.28
CA THR A 82 -21.35 -2.64 -4.54
C THR A 82 -20.06 -3.45 -4.66
N GLU A 83 -18.94 -2.85 -4.26
CA GLU A 83 -17.62 -3.48 -4.37
C GLU A 83 -16.72 -3.07 -3.21
N VAL A 84 -15.83 -3.95 -2.81
CA VAL A 84 -14.75 -3.66 -1.86
C VAL A 84 -13.44 -4.16 -2.44
N LEU A 85 -12.51 -3.26 -2.67
CA LEU A 85 -11.14 -3.56 -3.09
C LEU A 85 -10.24 -3.62 -1.85
N VAL A 86 -9.49 -4.70 -1.70
CA VAL A 86 -8.50 -4.87 -0.63
C VAL A 86 -7.10 -4.89 -1.22
N LEU A 87 -6.23 -4.12 -0.63
CA LEU A 87 -4.85 -3.90 -1.07
C LEU A 87 -3.87 -4.10 0.08
N ALA A 88 -2.66 -4.51 -0.25
CA ALA A 88 -1.52 -4.64 0.65
C ALA A 88 -0.34 -3.83 0.09
N ASP A 89 0.06 -2.76 0.77
CA ASP A 89 1.02 -1.78 0.24
C ASP A 89 2.49 -2.20 0.29
N GLY A 90 2.80 -3.31 0.95
CA GLY A 90 4.15 -3.86 1.06
C GLY A 90 4.36 -5.19 0.31
N ASN A 91 3.33 -5.74 -0.31
CA ASN A 91 3.45 -6.92 -1.15
C ASN A 91 4.02 -6.56 -2.54
N PRO A 92 4.69 -7.49 -3.23
CA PRO A 92 5.13 -7.26 -4.61
C PRO A 92 3.97 -6.86 -5.54
N ASN A 93 2.80 -7.46 -5.35
CA ASN A 93 1.55 -7.07 -5.98
C ASN A 93 0.59 -6.54 -4.90
N ALA A 94 0.12 -5.31 -5.07
CA ALA A 94 -0.75 -4.68 -4.08
C ALA A 94 -2.15 -5.28 -4.05
N GLY A 95 -2.69 -5.72 -5.17
CA GLY A 95 -4.04 -6.28 -5.26
C GLY A 95 -4.18 -7.59 -4.49
N VAL A 96 -5.03 -7.61 -3.47
CA VAL A 96 -5.29 -8.80 -2.66
C VAL A 96 -6.58 -9.48 -3.09
N ALA A 97 -7.69 -8.74 -3.06
CA ALA A 97 -9.02 -9.27 -3.40
C ALA A 97 -9.98 -8.13 -3.77
N THR A 98 -10.98 -8.47 -4.56
CA THR A 98 -12.14 -7.62 -4.80
C THR A 98 -13.39 -8.41 -4.49
N PHE A 99 -14.23 -7.88 -3.62
CA PHE A 99 -15.50 -8.47 -3.24
C PHE A 99 -16.65 -7.69 -3.86
N HIS A 100 -17.63 -8.39 -4.39
CA HIS A 100 -18.83 -7.80 -4.96
C HIS A 100 -20.03 -8.08 -4.06
N PHE A 101 -20.81 -7.06 -3.79
CA PHE A 101 -21.99 -7.12 -2.95
C PHE A 101 -23.23 -6.62 -3.69
N SER A 102 -24.38 -7.02 -3.19
CA SER A 102 -25.68 -6.52 -3.61
C SER A 102 -26.60 -6.45 -2.39
N PRO A 103 -27.79 -5.83 -2.48
CA PRO A 103 -28.77 -5.85 -1.40
C PRO A 103 -29.10 -7.27 -0.91
N ALA A 104 -29.06 -8.25 -1.82
CA ALA A 104 -29.29 -9.66 -1.48
C ALA A 104 -28.22 -10.26 -0.56
N SER A 105 -27.06 -9.62 -0.44
CA SER A 105 -26.01 -10.04 0.49
C SER A 105 -26.40 -9.86 1.96
N GLY A 106 -27.33 -8.94 2.25
CA GLY A 106 -27.82 -8.64 3.60
C GLY A 106 -26.85 -7.85 4.44
N VAL A 107 -25.56 -8.21 4.43
CA VAL A 107 -24.44 -7.51 5.06
C VAL A 107 -23.30 -7.40 4.08
N ALA A 108 -22.52 -6.32 4.16
CA ALA A 108 -21.29 -6.14 3.39
C ALA A 108 -20.10 -6.60 4.22
N GLU A 109 -19.93 -7.90 4.34
CA GLU A 109 -18.86 -8.54 5.09
C GLU A 109 -18.22 -9.67 4.28
N ALA A 110 -16.90 -9.72 4.31
CA ALA A 110 -16.12 -10.80 3.71
C ALA A 110 -15.03 -11.27 4.65
N ASN A 111 -14.92 -12.58 4.80
CA ASN A 111 -13.89 -13.27 5.56
C ASN A 111 -12.96 -14.01 4.61
N THR A 112 -11.65 -13.84 4.79
CA THR A 112 -10.66 -14.57 4.00
C THR A 112 -9.33 -14.70 4.74
N ARG A 113 -8.38 -15.36 4.11
CA ARG A 113 -6.99 -15.39 4.53
C ARG A 113 -6.12 -14.79 3.44
N ILE A 114 -5.19 -13.96 3.83
CA ILE A 114 -4.31 -13.22 2.93
C ILE A 114 -2.85 -13.56 3.21
N ARG A 115 -1.99 -13.27 2.24
CA ARG A 115 -0.53 -13.40 2.38
C ARG A 115 0.10 -12.02 2.49
N LEU A 116 1.01 -11.89 3.43
CA LEU A 116 1.77 -10.67 3.66
C LEU A 116 3.26 -10.98 3.63
N ALA A 117 3.96 -10.38 2.68
CA ALA A 117 5.39 -10.58 2.51
C ALA A 117 6.21 -9.91 3.62
N THR A 118 5.71 -8.82 4.18
CA THR A 118 6.40 -8.01 5.19
C THR A 118 5.38 -7.22 6.01
N THR A 119 5.84 -6.58 7.08
CA THR A 119 5.06 -5.56 7.81
C THR A 119 4.58 -4.48 6.85
N GLN A 120 3.29 -4.20 6.83
CA GLN A 120 2.66 -3.31 5.87
C GLN A 120 1.26 -2.87 6.29
N ASN A 121 0.69 -1.96 5.52
CA ASN A 121 -0.70 -1.56 5.68
C ASN A 121 -1.60 -2.38 4.75
N ILE A 122 -2.74 -2.79 5.29
CA ILE A 122 -3.85 -3.34 4.52
C ILE A 122 -4.87 -2.21 4.36
N ILE A 123 -5.26 -1.97 3.12
CA ILE A 123 -6.16 -0.88 2.74
C ILE A 123 -7.41 -1.51 2.13
N ALA A 124 -8.57 -1.12 2.61
CA ALA A 124 -9.84 -1.48 2.00
C ALA A 124 -10.52 -0.22 1.48
N VAL A 125 -10.98 -0.25 0.25
CA VAL A 125 -11.74 0.82 -0.40
C VAL A 125 -13.07 0.24 -0.85
N ALA A 126 -14.17 0.77 -0.31
CA ALA A 126 -15.51 0.35 -0.67
C ALA A 126 -16.20 1.37 -1.56
N LYS A 127 -16.88 0.87 -2.58
CA LYS A 127 -17.73 1.65 -3.48
C LYS A 127 -19.19 1.48 -3.08
N MET A 128 -19.85 2.59 -2.84
CA MET A 128 -21.28 2.62 -2.56
C MET A 128 -22.08 2.72 -3.88
N ASN A 129 -23.35 2.34 -3.82
CA ASN A 129 -24.24 2.41 -4.99
C ASN A 129 -24.49 3.83 -5.53
N ASP A 130 -24.29 4.86 -4.71
CA ASP A 130 -24.34 6.27 -5.12
C ASP A 130 -23.06 6.78 -5.80
N GLY A 131 -22.04 5.92 -5.95
CA GLY A 131 -20.75 6.27 -6.53
C GLY A 131 -19.76 6.91 -5.55
N SER A 132 -20.09 7.02 -4.28
CA SER A 132 -19.16 7.46 -3.24
C SER A 132 -18.22 6.33 -2.82
N PHE A 133 -17.07 6.71 -2.23
CA PHE A 133 -16.07 5.77 -1.75
C PHE A 133 -15.78 6.00 -0.28
N VAL A 134 -15.64 4.91 0.46
CA VAL A 134 -15.19 4.91 1.85
C VAL A 134 -13.99 3.97 2.00
N THR A 135 -13.12 4.26 2.94
CA THR A 135 -11.85 3.53 3.09
C THR A 135 -11.49 3.33 4.55
N ALA A 136 -10.68 2.32 4.80
CA ALA A 136 -9.95 2.15 6.05
C ALA A 136 -8.59 1.53 5.76
N SER A 137 -7.65 1.76 6.66
CA SER A 137 -6.31 1.18 6.60
C SER A 137 -5.93 0.66 7.98
N LYS A 138 -5.25 -0.49 8.00
CA LYS A 138 -4.71 -1.07 9.22
C LYS A 138 -3.32 -1.64 8.98
N GLN A 139 -2.37 -1.26 9.83
CA GLN A 139 -1.03 -1.84 9.80
C GLN A 139 -1.04 -3.22 10.45
N VAL A 140 -0.36 -4.17 9.81
CA VAL A 140 -0.09 -5.50 10.33
C VAL A 140 1.43 -5.70 10.39
N LYS A 141 1.93 -5.97 11.59
CA LYS A 141 3.33 -6.32 11.79
C LYS A 141 3.52 -7.80 11.48
N VAL A 142 4.44 -8.12 10.60
CA VAL A 142 4.72 -9.50 10.17
C VAL A 142 6.08 -9.93 10.70
N THR A 143 6.11 -11.02 11.48
CA THR A 143 7.34 -11.56 12.05
C THR A 143 8.08 -12.43 11.05
N ILE A 144 7.38 -13.36 10.39
CA ILE A 144 7.90 -14.19 9.32
C ILE A 144 7.06 -13.94 8.08
N GLY A 145 7.67 -13.38 7.03
CA GLY A 145 6.99 -13.04 5.78
C GLY A 145 6.49 -14.27 5.02
N GLY A 146 5.34 -14.09 4.35
CA GLY A 146 4.82 -15.06 3.40
C GLY A 146 5.55 -14.95 2.07
N CYS A 147 5.69 -16.09 1.37
CA CYS A 147 6.27 -16.12 0.02
C CYS A 147 5.26 -15.61 -1.01
N GLY A 148 5.66 -14.61 -1.81
CA GLY A 148 4.91 -14.17 -2.98
C GLY A 148 3.56 -13.53 -2.66
N GLY A 149 3.49 -12.75 -1.60
CA GLY A 149 2.29 -12.00 -1.23
C GLY A 149 1.62 -11.26 -2.36
#